data_eb47084817b76638eec3b5cba27e9e97
#
_entry.id   eb47084817b76638eec3b5cba27e9e97
#
_cell.length_a   1.000
_cell.length_b   1.000
_cell.length_c   1.000
_cell.angle_alpha   90.00
_cell.angle_beta   90.00
_cell.angle_gamma   90.00
#
_symmetry.space_group_name_H-M   'P 1'
#
loop_
_entity.id
_entity.type
_entity.pdbx_description
1 polymer ?
#
loop_
_entity_poly.entity_id
_entity_poly.type
_entity_poly.pdbx_seq_one_letter_code
_entity_poly.pdbx_strand_id
1 'polypeptide(L)'
;MILINIRKFTGTLALSISVFLLSPALLQAEIIDGIIASAGNDAITLSDVEREGAVLFRDIKMNAPESQRENMLYEARKKIVETLVEKLLLLREAERMGLEVSEGELSSAVEGVLRENKIGRKELDQALAQEGITFEKYEADLKEQILRSKMLDRKIRGAIKISEEEIKIYFESNKETFGSDEEIRVRHVLFLVPKGASQEEILKIKEKADIVLKKARAGEDFEALAREYSEGPSATSGGDLGFFRKSDMVKEFSSPAFALKKEEVSPLVLSPFGFHIIKLLDKRGGTSISFDDAKERIRAKLYNDEMERGISNLIEDLKERDDLQILL
;
A
#
# COMPACT_ATOMS: atom_id res chain seq x y z
N MET A 1 79.25 84.30 8.04
CA MET A 1 78.77 85.01 6.84
C MET A 1 77.89 84.00 6.06
N ILE A 2 76.68 84.40 5.84
CA ILE A 2 75.73 83.93 4.82
C ILE A 2 74.83 82.82 5.30
N LEU A 3 73.65 83.19 5.75
CA LEU A 3 72.27 83.14 5.19
C LEU A 3 71.71 81.71 4.97
N ILE A 4 70.80 81.34 5.84
CA ILE A 4 69.32 81.31 5.74
C ILE A 4 68.79 80.66 4.47
N ASN A 5 68.11 79.57 4.64
CA ASN A 5 66.79 79.48 4.04
C ASN A 5 65.88 78.46 4.73
N ILE A 6 64.78 78.96 5.30
CA ILE A 6 63.68 78.23 5.91
C ILE A 6 62.82 77.77 4.76
N ARG A 7 62.62 76.47 4.65
CA ARG A 7 61.50 75.95 3.85
C ARG A 7 60.69 75.03 4.72
N LYS A 8 59.51 75.50 4.91
CA LYS A 8 58.43 74.75 5.53
C LYS A 8 58.15 73.44 4.78
N PHE A 9 58.26 72.36 5.48
CA PHE A 9 57.74 71.06 5.00
C PHE A 9 56.50 70.70 5.84
N THR A 10 55.33 70.95 5.26
CA THR A 10 54.08 70.42 5.72
C THR A 10 54.00 68.94 5.34
N GLY A 11 54.39 68.08 6.26
CA GLY A 11 54.24 66.65 6.09
C GLY A 11 52.84 66.21 6.50
N THR A 12 52.02 65.99 5.55
CA THR A 12 50.71 65.28 5.76
C THR A 12 51.04 63.83 6.10
N LEU A 13 50.70 63.51 7.33
CA LEU A 13 50.74 62.14 7.84
C LEU A 13 49.60 61.38 7.18
N ALA A 14 49.90 60.59 6.15
CA ALA A 14 48.93 59.67 5.53
C ALA A 14 48.78 58.49 6.46
N LEU A 15 47.66 58.48 7.20
CA LEU A 15 47.20 57.35 8.02
C LEU A 15 46.72 56.27 7.05
N SER A 16 47.56 55.28 6.73
CA SER A 16 47.15 54.09 5.98
C SER A 16 46.23 53.24 6.87
N ILE A 17 44.94 53.43 6.68
CA ILE A 17 43.89 52.51 7.20
C ILE A 17 44.00 51.22 6.38
N SER A 18 44.70 50.22 6.93
CA SER A 18 44.63 48.83 6.43
C SER A 18 43.20 48.31 6.72
N VAL A 19 42.33 48.40 5.72
CA VAL A 19 41.06 47.71 5.77
C VAL A 19 41.34 46.21 5.68
N PHE A 20 41.35 45.57 6.85
CA PHE A 20 41.27 44.12 6.95
C PHE A 20 39.89 43.74 6.39
N LEU A 21 39.85 43.37 5.11
CA LEU A 21 38.72 42.64 4.55
C LEU A 21 38.62 41.31 5.31
N LEU A 22 37.84 41.32 6.42
CA LEU A 22 37.28 40.09 6.96
C LEU A 22 36.40 39.52 5.83
N SER A 23 36.96 38.60 5.06
CA SER A 23 36.11 37.68 4.28
C SER A 23 35.15 37.02 5.24
N PRO A 24 33.85 37.15 5.05
CA PRO A 24 32.93 36.29 5.80
C PRO A 24 33.34 34.86 5.37
N ALA A 25 34.01 34.14 6.29
CA ALA A 25 34.04 32.71 6.20
C ALA A 25 32.56 32.32 6.19
N LEU A 26 32.06 31.93 5.02
CA LEU A 26 30.83 31.21 4.91
C LEU A 26 31.04 29.99 5.82
N LEU A 27 30.56 30.09 7.05
CA LEU A 27 30.23 28.92 7.85
C LEU A 27 29.26 28.15 6.97
N GLN A 28 29.77 27.17 6.22
CA GLN A 28 28.94 26.08 5.79
C GLN A 28 28.43 25.49 7.09
N ALA A 29 27.19 25.80 7.41
CA ALA A 29 26.46 25.05 8.40
C ALA A 29 26.51 23.61 7.92
N GLU A 30 27.35 22.80 8.53
CA GLU A 30 27.23 21.36 8.43
C GLU A 30 25.79 21.08 8.80
N ILE A 31 24.99 20.68 7.83
CA ILE A 31 23.63 20.22 8.10
C ILE A 31 23.84 18.97 8.92
N ILE A 32 23.75 19.11 10.25
CA ILE A 32 23.69 17.94 11.13
C ILE A 32 22.41 17.22 10.75
N ASP A 33 22.58 16.07 10.13
CA ASP A 33 21.45 15.23 9.68
C ASP A 33 20.62 14.86 10.90
N GLY A 34 19.35 15.33 10.93
CA GLY A 34 18.48 15.15 12.07
C GLY A 34 18.16 13.68 12.31
N ILE A 35 18.34 13.19 13.53
CA ILE A 35 17.90 11.85 13.92
C ILE A 35 16.37 11.85 13.96
N ILE A 36 15.75 10.94 13.23
CA ILE A 36 14.30 10.74 13.14
C ILE A 36 13.84 9.58 14.02
N ALA A 37 14.67 8.55 14.15
CA ALA A 37 14.43 7.45 15.06
C ALA A 37 15.75 6.86 15.53
N SER A 38 15.74 6.23 16.70
CA SER A 38 16.91 5.51 17.21
C SER A 38 16.49 4.24 17.95
N ALA A 39 17.34 3.20 17.85
CA ALA A 39 17.20 1.96 18.60
C ALA A 39 18.59 1.56 19.13
N GLY A 40 18.81 1.72 20.42
CA GLY A 40 20.13 1.58 21.03
C GLY A 40 21.16 2.55 20.43
N ASN A 41 22.22 2.02 19.80
CA ASN A 41 23.29 2.83 19.19
C ASN A 41 23.04 3.16 17.71
N ASP A 42 22.00 2.62 17.10
CA ASP A 42 21.69 2.84 15.69
C ASP A 42 20.63 3.93 15.54
N ALA A 43 20.79 4.75 14.52
CA ALA A 43 19.89 5.86 14.23
C ALA A 43 19.43 5.86 12.79
N ILE A 44 18.22 6.30 12.57
CA ILE A 44 17.64 6.62 11.26
C ILE A 44 17.62 8.13 11.15
N THR A 45 18.22 8.66 10.10
CA THR A 45 18.34 10.09 9.88
C THR A 45 17.30 10.61 8.89
N LEU A 46 17.13 11.93 8.84
CA LEU A 46 16.28 12.57 7.84
C LEU A 46 16.76 12.25 6.41
N SER A 47 18.07 12.21 6.19
CA SER A 47 18.66 11.83 4.89
C SER A 47 18.31 10.40 4.49
N ASP A 48 18.21 9.48 5.44
CA ASP A 48 17.77 8.11 5.17
C ASP A 48 16.33 8.08 4.71
N VAL A 49 15.45 8.84 5.39
CA VAL A 49 14.04 8.95 5.04
C VAL A 49 13.84 9.59 3.67
N GLU A 50 14.53 10.68 3.38
CA GLU A 50 14.43 11.37 2.08
C GLU A 50 15.01 10.50 0.93
N ARG A 51 16.04 9.73 1.18
CA ARG A 51 16.61 8.78 0.22
C ARG A 51 15.65 7.64 -0.09
N GLU A 52 15.12 7.00 0.95
CA GLU A 52 14.20 5.86 0.80
C GLU A 52 12.88 6.29 0.16
N GLY A 53 12.37 7.47 0.53
CA GLY A 53 11.12 8.01 0.01
C GLY A 53 11.23 8.79 -1.29
N ALA A 54 12.42 8.94 -1.89
CA ALA A 54 12.68 9.89 -2.98
C ALA A 54 11.71 9.78 -4.16
N VAL A 55 11.40 8.57 -4.61
CA VAL A 55 10.49 8.32 -5.74
C VAL A 55 9.06 8.69 -5.36
N LEU A 56 8.59 8.22 -4.20
CA LEU A 56 7.25 8.48 -3.69
C LEU A 56 7.03 9.97 -3.42
N PHE A 57 8.00 10.64 -2.80
CA PHE A 57 7.90 12.07 -2.52
C PHE A 57 7.89 12.91 -3.80
N ARG A 58 8.66 12.50 -4.82
CA ARG A 58 8.63 13.14 -6.14
C ARG A 58 7.27 12.99 -6.79
N ASP A 59 6.70 11.78 -6.78
CA ASP A 59 5.39 11.51 -7.35
C ASP A 59 4.30 12.35 -6.66
N ILE A 60 4.29 12.38 -5.33
CA ILE A 60 3.34 13.22 -4.57
C ILE A 60 3.51 14.69 -4.91
N LYS A 61 4.76 15.20 -4.98
CA LYS A 61 5.04 16.60 -5.32
C LYS A 61 4.53 16.98 -6.70
N MET A 62 4.59 16.05 -7.67
CA MET A 62 4.18 16.30 -9.05
C MET A 62 2.67 16.10 -9.29
N ASN A 63 2.05 15.10 -8.67
CA ASN A 63 0.73 14.62 -9.05
C ASN A 63 -0.37 14.87 -8.00
N ALA A 64 -0.01 15.15 -6.74
CA ALA A 64 -1.02 15.35 -5.70
C ALA A 64 -1.67 16.76 -5.78
N PRO A 65 -2.98 16.86 -5.49
CA PRO A 65 -3.66 18.15 -5.35
C PRO A 65 -2.96 19.04 -4.32
N GLU A 66 -2.80 20.32 -4.62
CA GLU A 66 -2.06 21.28 -3.77
C GLU A 66 -2.58 21.30 -2.33
N SER A 67 -3.90 21.25 -2.15
CA SER A 67 -4.57 21.26 -0.84
C SER A 67 -4.31 20.01 0.00
N GLN A 68 -3.83 18.91 -0.58
CA GLN A 68 -3.59 17.63 0.09
C GLN A 68 -2.11 17.24 0.13
N ARG A 69 -1.26 17.94 -0.64
CA ARG A 69 0.15 17.58 -0.86
C ARG A 69 0.96 17.47 0.43
N GLU A 70 0.87 18.47 1.31
CA GLU A 70 1.58 18.47 2.58
C GLU A 70 1.17 17.29 3.49
N ASN A 71 -0.13 17.03 3.59
CA ASN A 71 -0.63 15.89 4.36
C ASN A 71 -0.16 14.55 3.78
N MET A 72 -0.20 14.41 2.45
CA MET A 72 0.28 13.20 1.78
C MET A 72 1.78 12.99 1.96
N LEU A 73 2.58 14.06 1.93
CA LEU A 73 4.02 13.97 2.21
C LEU A 73 4.31 13.60 3.66
N TYR A 74 3.55 14.14 4.62
CA TYR A 74 3.66 13.79 6.02
C TYR A 74 3.35 12.30 6.27
N GLU A 75 2.23 11.81 5.76
CA GLU A 75 1.85 10.39 5.88
C GLU A 75 2.84 9.46 5.18
N ALA A 76 3.35 9.88 4.01
CA ALA A 76 4.37 9.13 3.30
C ALA A 76 5.68 9.05 4.11
N ARG A 77 6.15 10.16 4.71
CA ARG A 77 7.33 10.15 5.57
C ARG A 77 7.15 9.23 6.77
N LYS A 78 6.02 9.32 7.43
CA LYS A 78 5.69 8.45 8.57
C LYS A 78 5.80 6.98 8.20
N LYS A 79 5.20 6.59 7.07
CA LYS A 79 5.28 5.21 6.56
C LYS A 79 6.70 4.76 6.22
N ILE A 80 7.50 5.65 5.62
CA ILE A 80 8.92 5.36 5.34
C ILE A 80 9.70 5.16 6.65
N VAL A 81 9.48 6.01 7.66
CA VAL A 81 10.11 5.86 8.97
C VAL A 81 9.74 4.53 9.61
N GLU A 82 8.47 4.16 9.60
CA GLU A 82 8.02 2.85 10.10
C GLU A 82 8.75 1.69 9.39
N THR A 83 8.86 1.75 8.07
CA THR A 83 9.59 0.74 7.27
C THR A 83 11.08 0.66 7.62
N LEU A 84 11.74 1.82 7.78
CA LEU A 84 13.15 1.87 8.15
C LEU A 84 13.39 1.37 9.58
N VAL A 85 12.50 1.69 10.52
CA VAL A 85 12.53 1.19 11.90
C VAL A 85 12.39 -0.33 11.93
N GLU A 86 11.42 -0.89 11.21
CA GLU A 86 11.25 -2.34 11.10
C GLU A 86 12.51 -3.01 10.53
N LYS A 87 13.06 -2.46 9.45
CA LYS A 87 14.31 -2.94 8.85
C LYS A 87 15.45 -2.92 9.86
N LEU A 88 15.64 -1.83 10.57
CA LEU A 88 16.69 -1.66 11.58
C LEU A 88 16.56 -2.71 12.69
N LEU A 89 15.36 -2.85 13.26
CA LEU A 89 15.11 -3.80 14.35
C LEU A 89 15.38 -5.24 13.93
N LEU A 90 14.94 -5.63 12.74
CA LEU A 90 15.15 -6.99 12.21
C LEU A 90 16.63 -7.29 11.93
N LEU A 91 17.39 -6.31 11.42
CA LEU A 91 18.83 -6.45 11.20
C LEU A 91 19.58 -6.58 12.51
N ARG A 92 19.26 -5.75 13.50
CA ARG A 92 19.85 -5.87 14.86
C ARG A 92 19.59 -7.24 15.49
N GLU A 93 18.38 -7.77 15.31
CA GLU A 93 18.07 -9.11 15.82
C GLU A 93 18.89 -10.18 15.10
N ALA A 94 19.05 -10.06 13.78
CA ALA A 94 19.91 -10.98 13.02
C ALA A 94 21.36 -10.95 13.52
N GLU A 95 21.92 -9.78 13.79
CA GLU A 95 23.26 -9.60 14.35
C GLU A 95 23.38 -10.22 15.76
N ARG A 96 22.39 -10.00 16.63
CA ARG A 96 22.35 -10.63 17.97
C ARG A 96 22.31 -12.15 17.92
N MET A 97 21.67 -12.69 16.88
CA MET A 97 21.64 -14.14 16.64
C MET A 97 22.96 -14.67 16.06
N GLY A 98 23.94 -13.81 15.79
CA GLY A 98 25.20 -14.18 15.15
C GLY A 98 25.01 -14.69 13.73
N LEU A 99 23.99 -14.17 13.01
CA LEU A 99 23.74 -14.54 11.63
C LEU A 99 24.67 -13.75 10.71
N GLU A 100 25.30 -14.45 9.79
CA GLU A 100 26.16 -13.86 8.78
C GLU A 100 25.76 -14.33 7.39
N VAL A 101 26.13 -13.56 6.38
CA VAL A 101 25.99 -13.92 4.97
C VAL A 101 27.37 -14.13 4.40
N SER A 102 27.65 -15.34 3.97
CA SER A 102 28.92 -15.69 3.33
C SER A 102 28.99 -15.13 1.90
N GLU A 103 30.20 -14.94 1.38
CA GLU A 103 30.41 -14.53 -0.02
C GLU A 103 29.76 -15.49 -1.03
N GLY A 104 29.76 -16.79 -0.74
CA GLY A 104 29.11 -17.80 -1.59
C GLY A 104 27.60 -17.65 -1.64
N GLU A 105 26.95 -17.32 -0.52
CA GLU A 105 25.49 -17.05 -0.48
C GLU A 105 25.15 -15.78 -1.24
N LEU A 106 25.94 -14.72 -1.07
CA LEU A 106 25.74 -13.46 -1.78
C LEU A 106 25.91 -13.65 -3.29
N SER A 107 26.99 -14.32 -3.72
CA SER A 107 27.23 -14.65 -5.13
C SER A 107 26.08 -15.48 -5.72
N SER A 108 25.64 -16.50 -5.00
CA SER A 108 24.51 -17.35 -5.43
C SER A 108 23.20 -16.55 -5.56
N ALA A 109 22.98 -15.57 -4.69
CA ALA A 109 21.81 -14.70 -4.76
C ALA A 109 21.88 -13.77 -5.99
N VAL A 110 23.03 -13.17 -6.27
CA VAL A 110 23.27 -12.38 -7.49
C VAL A 110 23.02 -13.22 -8.74
N GLU A 111 23.58 -14.44 -8.79
CA GLU A 111 23.34 -15.36 -9.90
C GLU A 111 21.87 -15.76 -10.04
N GLY A 112 21.16 -15.90 -8.91
CA GLY A 112 19.72 -16.12 -8.89
C GLY A 112 18.96 -15.01 -9.59
N VAL A 113 19.25 -13.75 -9.24
CA VAL A 113 18.64 -12.57 -9.87
C VAL A 113 18.93 -12.53 -11.37
N LEU A 114 20.16 -12.82 -11.78
CA LEU A 114 20.52 -12.85 -13.20
C LEU A 114 19.72 -13.92 -13.97
N ARG A 115 19.58 -15.11 -13.40
CA ARG A 115 18.81 -16.21 -14.01
C ARG A 115 17.32 -15.91 -14.12
N GLU A 116 16.72 -15.40 -13.04
CA GLU A 116 15.27 -15.10 -13.01
C GLU A 116 14.90 -14.02 -14.03
N ASN A 117 15.73 -12.99 -14.14
CA ASN A 117 15.50 -11.91 -15.08
C ASN A 117 16.05 -12.21 -16.49
N LYS A 118 16.74 -13.34 -16.69
CA LYS A 118 17.37 -13.74 -17.95
C LYS A 118 18.33 -12.68 -18.52
N ILE A 119 19.07 -12.04 -17.64
CA ILE A 119 20.07 -11.01 -17.97
C ILE A 119 21.46 -11.45 -17.55
N GLY A 120 22.49 -10.86 -18.17
CA GLY A 120 23.88 -11.00 -17.75
C GLY A 120 24.30 -9.93 -16.75
N ARG A 121 25.51 -10.09 -16.20
CA ARG A 121 26.08 -9.12 -15.24
C ARG A 121 26.14 -7.70 -15.81
N LYS A 122 26.51 -7.55 -17.07
CA LYS A 122 26.63 -6.25 -17.73
C LYS A 122 25.28 -5.52 -17.83
N GLU A 123 24.22 -6.25 -18.12
CA GLU A 123 22.88 -5.70 -18.17
C GLU A 123 22.39 -5.28 -16.77
N LEU A 124 22.73 -6.05 -15.74
CA LEU A 124 22.46 -5.68 -14.34
C LEU A 124 23.20 -4.38 -13.97
N ASP A 125 24.50 -4.29 -14.26
CA ASP A 125 25.28 -3.08 -13.97
C ASP A 125 24.73 -1.84 -14.70
N GLN A 126 24.24 -2.00 -15.93
CA GLN A 126 23.59 -0.93 -16.68
C GLN A 126 22.25 -0.52 -16.06
N ALA A 127 21.44 -1.47 -15.64
CA ALA A 127 20.16 -1.19 -14.97
C ALA A 127 20.37 -0.44 -13.65
N LEU A 128 21.32 -0.89 -12.83
CA LEU A 128 21.67 -0.22 -11.58
C LEU A 128 22.17 1.21 -11.81
N ALA A 129 23.02 1.40 -12.82
CA ALA A 129 23.54 2.73 -13.17
C ALA A 129 22.44 3.69 -13.63
N GLN A 130 21.41 3.22 -14.33
CA GLN A 130 20.23 4.02 -14.71
C GLN A 130 19.43 4.50 -13.49
N GLU A 131 19.39 3.69 -12.43
CA GLU A 131 18.76 4.04 -11.15
C GLU A 131 19.71 4.81 -10.22
N GLY A 132 20.95 5.04 -10.61
CA GLY A 132 21.97 5.72 -9.79
C GLY A 132 22.49 4.88 -8.63
N ILE A 133 22.38 3.55 -8.73
CA ILE A 133 22.79 2.59 -7.69
C ILE A 133 24.13 1.98 -8.12
N THR A 134 25.11 1.96 -7.20
CA THR A 134 26.37 1.23 -7.45
C THR A 134 26.17 -0.27 -7.19
N PHE A 135 27.02 -1.10 -7.79
CA PHE A 135 26.94 -2.54 -7.55
C PHE A 135 27.24 -2.89 -6.09
N GLU A 136 28.18 -2.21 -5.46
CA GLU A 136 28.49 -2.40 -4.02
C GLU A 136 27.29 -2.10 -3.12
N LYS A 137 26.53 -1.05 -3.44
CA LYS A 137 25.29 -0.72 -2.71
C LYS A 137 24.26 -1.81 -2.92
N TYR A 138 24.10 -2.30 -4.15
CA TYR A 138 23.20 -3.40 -4.47
C TYR A 138 23.56 -4.68 -3.70
N GLU A 139 24.86 -5.04 -3.65
CA GLU A 139 25.33 -6.19 -2.86
C GLU A 139 25.05 -6.02 -1.37
N ALA A 140 25.24 -4.81 -0.82
CA ALA A 140 24.96 -4.52 0.57
C ALA A 140 23.45 -4.70 0.87
N ASP A 141 22.57 -4.18 0.01
CA ASP A 141 21.12 -4.32 0.17
C ASP A 141 20.68 -5.79 0.04
N LEU A 142 21.28 -6.54 -0.88
CA LEU A 142 21.01 -7.97 -1.05
C LEU A 142 21.47 -8.78 0.18
N LYS A 143 22.64 -8.44 0.74
CA LYS A 143 23.14 -9.02 1.98
C LYS A 143 22.20 -8.80 3.14
N GLU A 144 21.67 -7.59 3.31
CA GLU A 144 20.65 -7.26 4.32
C GLU A 144 19.38 -8.08 4.12
N GLN A 145 18.90 -8.24 2.88
CA GLN A 145 17.74 -9.07 2.56
C GLN A 145 17.95 -10.53 2.93
N ILE A 146 19.12 -11.10 2.61
CA ILE A 146 19.46 -12.49 2.97
C ILE A 146 19.50 -12.64 4.49
N LEU A 147 20.13 -11.69 5.18
CA LEU A 147 20.25 -11.72 6.64
C LEU A 147 18.88 -11.69 7.30
N ARG A 148 18.00 -10.80 6.86
CA ARG A 148 16.62 -10.72 7.33
C ARG A 148 15.86 -12.02 7.05
N SER A 149 16.00 -12.59 5.85
CA SER A 149 15.35 -13.86 5.51
C SER A 149 15.80 -14.99 6.43
N LYS A 150 17.10 -15.13 6.66
CA LYS A 150 17.67 -16.13 7.60
C LYS A 150 17.11 -15.97 9.02
N MET A 151 16.99 -14.74 9.48
CA MET A 151 16.45 -14.43 10.80
C MET A 151 14.97 -14.82 10.90
N LEU A 152 14.15 -14.44 9.90
CA LEU A 152 12.74 -14.81 9.85
C LEU A 152 12.53 -16.31 9.72
N ASP A 153 13.36 -17.02 8.95
CA ASP A 153 13.34 -18.47 8.85
C ASP A 153 13.55 -19.13 10.22
N ARG A 154 14.52 -18.63 10.96
CA ARG A 154 14.90 -19.20 12.26
C ARG A 154 13.92 -18.85 13.37
N LYS A 155 13.36 -17.65 13.37
CA LYS A 155 12.47 -17.15 14.44
C LYS A 155 10.99 -17.50 14.20
N ILE A 156 10.55 -17.50 12.96
CA ILE A 156 9.12 -17.56 12.64
C ILE A 156 8.80 -18.76 11.77
N ARG A 157 9.36 -18.86 10.56
CA ARG A 157 8.98 -19.90 9.58
C ARG A 157 9.10 -21.32 10.14
N GLY A 158 10.18 -21.60 10.87
CA GLY A 158 10.40 -22.91 11.49
C GLY A 158 9.37 -23.31 12.54
N ALA A 159 8.67 -22.35 13.13
CA ALA A 159 7.65 -22.58 14.15
C ALA A 159 6.23 -22.72 13.57
N ILE A 160 5.97 -22.19 12.35
CA ILE A 160 4.65 -22.23 11.73
C ILE A 160 4.33 -23.65 11.28
N LYS A 161 3.25 -24.19 11.83
CA LYS A 161 2.69 -25.49 11.44
C LYS A 161 1.20 -25.33 11.22
N ILE A 162 0.75 -25.53 10.00
CA ILE A 162 -0.67 -25.48 9.65
C ILE A 162 -1.20 -26.92 9.61
N SER A 163 -2.07 -27.24 10.54
CA SER A 163 -2.69 -28.56 10.66
C SER A 163 -3.83 -28.73 9.63
N GLU A 164 -4.12 -29.99 9.31
CA GLU A 164 -5.27 -30.34 8.47
C GLU A 164 -6.61 -29.88 9.08
N GLU A 165 -6.69 -29.85 10.39
CA GLU A 165 -7.88 -29.43 11.11
C GLU A 165 -8.13 -27.93 10.97
N GLU A 166 -7.07 -27.09 11.07
CA GLU A 166 -7.16 -25.65 10.83
C GLU A 166 -7.60 -25.35 9.39
N ILE A 167 -7.04 -26.08 8.41
CA ILE A 167 -7.43 -25.96 7.00
C ILE A 167 -8.92 -26.28 6.84
N LYS A 168 -9.40 -27.35 7.49
CA LYS A 168 -10.79 -27.77 7.41
C LYS A 168 -11.74 -26.78 8.08
N ILE A 169 -11.39 -26.30 9.27
CA ILE A 169 -12.14 -25.27 9.98
C ILE A 169 -12.24 -24.01 9.13
N TYR A 170 -11.13 -23.58 8.54
CA TYR A 170 -11.10 -22.40 7.66
C TYR A 170 -11.99 -22.59 6.44
N PHE A 171 -11.93 -23.75 5.78
CA PHE A 171 -12.78 -24.08 4.63
C PHE A 171 -14.26 -24.05 5.01
N GLU A 172 -14.65 -24.69 6.10
CA GLU A 172 -16.03 -24.73 6.56
C GLU A 172 -16.58 -23.34 6.91
N SER A 173 -15.75 -22.52 7.57
CA SER A 173 -16.12 -21.15 7.99
C SER A 173 -16.16 -20.17 6.81
N ASN A 174 -15.51 -20.48 5.71
CA ASN A 174 -15.37 -19.59 4.54
C ASN A 174 -15.90 -20.24 3.24
N LYS A 175 -16.82 -21.21 3.34
CA LYS A 175 -17.37 -21.91 2.18
C LYS A 175 -17.87 -20.98 1.09
N GLU A 176 -18.44 -19.85 1.46
CA GLU A 176 -18.90 -18.84 0.50
C GLU A 176 -17.76 -18.20 -0.30
N THR A 177 -16.56 -18.13 0.26
CA THR A 177 -15.39 -17.54 -0.39
C THR A 177 -14.66 -18.54 -1.31
N PHE A 178 -14.74 -19.84 -0.97
CA PHE A 178 -14.17 -20.95 -1.76
C PHE A 178 -15.21 -21.63 -2.64
N GLY A 179 -16.49 -21.34 -2.42
CA GLY A 179 -17.58 -21.88 -3.18
C GLY A 179 -17.93 -20.99 -4.34
N SER A 180 -17.39 -21.31 -5.42
CA SER A 180 -17.91 -21.19 -6.76
C SER A 180 -17.28 -20.11 -7.64
N ASP A 181 -16.72 -20.57 -8.75
CA ASP A 181 -16.78 -19.86 -10.02
C ASP A 181 -18.26 -19.69 -10.48
N GLU A 182 -19.19 -19.58 -9.51
CA GLU A 182 -20.59 -19.30 -9.81
C GLU A 182 -20.66 -17.88 -10.35
N GLU A 183 -21.12 -17.79 -11.57
CA GLU A 183 -21.48 -16.53 -12.20
C GLU A 183 -22.98 -16.49 -12.33
N ILE A 184 -23.55 -15.35 -12.00
CA ILE A 184 -24.97 -15.12 -12.21
C ILE A 184 -25.18 -14.02 -13.24
N ARG A 185 -26.26 -14.11 -14.00
CA ARG A 185 -26.75 -13.06 -14.87
C ARG A 185 -28.06 -12.54 -14.30
N VAL A 186 -28.10 -11.23 -14.07
CA VAL A 186 -29.29 -10.59 -13.51
C VAL A 186 -29.70 -9.39 -14.36
N ARG A 187 -30.96 -9.02 -14.26
CA ARG A 187 -31.42 -7.67 -14.54
C ARG A 187 -31.68 -6.93 -13.26
N HIS A 188 -31.46 -5.62 -13.25
CA HIS A 188 -31.80 -4.79 -12.12
C HIS A 188 -32.48 -3.47 -12.50
N VAL A 189 -33.29 -2.95 -11.58
CA VAL A 189 -33.79 -1.57 -11.60
C VAL A 189 -33.12 -0.84 -10.46
N LEU A 190 -32.46 0.28 -10.72
CA LEU A 190 -31.80 1.10 -9.73
C LEU A 190 -32.53 2.43 -9.56
N PHE A 191 -32.86 2.78 -8.33
CA PHE A 191 -33.30 4.09 -7.90
C PHE A 191 -32.19 4.75 -7.11
N LEU A 192 -31.55 5.77 -7.67
CA LEU A 192 -30.42 6.44 -7.07
C LEU A 192 -30.82 7.18 -5.78
N VAL A 193 -30.00 7.07 -4.76
CA VAL A 193 -30.09 7.87 -3.54
C VAL A 193 -28.90 8.84 -3.54
N PRO A 194 -29.13 10.17 -3.72
CA PRO A 194 -28.07 11.16 -3.68
C PRO A 194 -27.33 11.16 -2.35
N LYS A 195 -26.02 11.40 -2.38
CA LYS A 195 -25.22 11.58 -1.15
C LYS A 195 -25.77 12.80 -0.37
N GLY A 196 -26.11 12.60 0.88
CA GLY A 196 -26.67 13.66 1.73
C GLY A 196 -28.18 13.86 1.59
N ALA A 197 -28.89 12.96 0.89
CA ALA A 197 -30.34 12.99 0.82
C ALA A 197 -30.98 12.96 2.22
N SER A 198 -32.03 13.78 2.40
CA SER A 198 -32.82 13.77 3.63
C SER A 198 -33.62 12.48 3.78
N GLN A 199 -34.05 12.17 5.00
CA GLN A 199 -34.89 10.99 5.24
C GLN A 199 -36.20 11.03 4.44
N GLU A 200 -36.78 12.22 4.24
CA GLU A 200 -37.99 12.39 3.44
C GLU A 200 -37.76 12.04 1.96
N GLU A 201 -36.63 12.48 1.40
CA GLU A 201 -36.24 12.14 0.02
C GLU A 201 -36.00 10.63 -0.14
N ILE A 202 -35.31 10.02 0.81
CA ILE A 202 -35.06 8.56 0.80
C ILE A 202 -36.39 7.78 0.87
N LEU A 203 -37.34 8.21 1.70
CA LEU A 203 -38.66 7.60 1.76
C LEU A 203 -39.44 7.72 0.44
N LYS A 204 -39.43 8.88 -0.21
CA LYS A 204 -40.07 9.07 -1.51
C LYS A 204 -39.45 8.19 -2.60
N ILE A 205 -38.11 8.04 -2.59
CA ILE A 205 -37.43 7.15 -3.54
C ILE A 205 -37.80 5.70 -3.24
N LYS A 206 -37.83 5.30 -1.98
CA LYS A 206 -38.24 3.96 -1.57
C LYS A 206 -39.66 3.64 -1.98
N GLU A 207 -40.62 4.57 -1.81
CA GLU A 207 -42.02 4.39 -2.22
C GLU A 207 -42.12 4.15 -3.75
N LYS A 208 -41.38 4.90 -4.57
CA LYS A 208 -41.30 4.65 -6.01
C LYS A 208 -40.76 3.26 -6.32
N ALA A 209 -39.67 2.86 -5.65
CA ALA A 209 -39.09 1.55 -5.82
C ALA A 209 -40.05 0.42 -5.40
N ASP A 210 -40.81 0.59 -4.30
CA ASP A 210 -41.82 -0.37 -3.83
C ASP A 210 -42.98 -0.55 -4.83
N ILE A 211 -43.38 0.53 -5.54
CA ILE A 211 -44.38 0.46 -6.63
C ILE A 211 -43.87 -0.43 -7.76
N VAL A 212 -42.64 -0.20 -8.20
CA VAL A 212 -42.02 -0.96 -9.31
C VAL A 212 -41.74 -2.40 -8.90
N LEU A 213 -41.35 -2.64 -7.65
CA LEU A 213 -41.23 -3.99 -7.09
C LEU A 213 -42.54 -4.77 -7.14
N LYS A 214 -43.67 -4.13 -6.81
CA LYS A 214 -44.99 -4.75 -6.92
C LYS A 214 -45.32 -5.14 -8.37
N LYS A 215 -45.06 -4.28 -9.32
CA LYS A 215 -45.22 -4.56 -10.77
C LYS A 215 -44.35 -5.73 -11.21
N ALA A 216 -43.07 -5.73 -10.86
CA ALA A 216 -42.16 -6.81 -11.18
C ALA A 216 -42.59 -8.15 -10.61
N ARG A 217 -43.11 -8.18 -9.36
CA ARG A 217 -43.63 -9.37 -8.72
C ARG A 217 -45.00 -9.82 -9.27
N ALA A 218 -45.76 -8.88 -9.83
CA ALA A 218 -47.02 -9.20 -10.53
C ALA A 218 -46.76 -9.81 -11.93
N GLY A 219 -45.50 -9.91 -12.38
CA GLY A 219 -45.14 -10.53 -13.66
C GLY A 219 -45.09 -9.57 -14.84
N GLU A 220 -45.11 -8.25 -14.60
CA GLU A 220 -44.85 -7.28 -15.67
C GLU A 220 -43.44 -7.50 -16.26
N ASP A 221 -43.26 -7.15 -17.53
CA ASP A 221 -41.98 -7.32 -18.19
C ASP A 221 -40.85 -6.54 -17.51
N PHE A 222 -39.92 -7.27 -16.88
CA PHE A 222 -38.84 -6.68 -16.11
C PHE A 222 -37.89 -5.83 -16.97
N GLU A 223 -37.70 -6.19 -18.23
CA GLU A 223 -36.89 -5.39 -19.16
C GLU A 223 -37.53 -4.04 -19.44
N ALA A 224 -38.85 -4.02 -19.69
CA ALA A 224 -39.60 -2.78 -19.87
C ALA A 224 -39.56 -1.93 -18.60
N LEU A 225 -39.77 -2.52 -17.41
CA LEU A 225 -39.67 -1.83 -16.14
C LEU A 225 -38.26 -1.23 -15.92
N ALA A 226 -37.19 -1.95 -16.28
CA ALA A 226 -35.84 -1.44 -16.17
C ALA A 226 -35.58 -0.26 -17.11
N ARG A 227 -36.08 -0.32 -18.34
CA ARG A 227 -35.97 0.78 -19.32
C ARG A 227 -36.73 2.03 -18.90
N GLU A 228 -37.86 1.85 -18.26
CA GLU A 228 -38.79 2.95 -17.86
C GLU A 228 -38.37 3.60 -16.53
N TYR A 229 -37.94 2.80 -15.55
CA TYR A 229 -37.79 3.26 -14.17
C TYR A 229 -36.35 3.28 -13.66
N SER A 230 -35.43 2.53 -14.30
CA SER A 230 -34.06 2.45 -13.79
C SER A 230 -33.27 3.73 -14.08
N GLU A 231 -32.63 4.28 -13.05
CA GLU A 231 -31.74 5.43 -13.14
C GLU A 231 -30.26 4.99 -13.30
N GLY A 232 -30.00 3.68 -13.41
CA GLY A 232 -28.68 3.14 -13.59
C GLY A 232 -28.22 3.09 -15.05
N PRO A 233 -26.91 2.95 -15.30
CA PRO A 233 -26.34 2.92 -16.67
C PRO A 233 -26.84 1.75 -17.53
N SER A 234 -27.28 0.65 -16.91
CA SER A 234 -27.84 -0.52 -17.60
C SER A 234 -29.31 -0.36 -18.02
N ALA A 235 -29.97 0.76 -17.70
CA ALA A 235 -31.38 1.00 -18.05
C ALA A 235 -31.65 0.80 -19.54
N THR A 236 -30.81 1.34 -20.43
CA THR A 236 -30.94 1.21 -21.88
C THR A 236 -30.81 -0.23 -22.39
N SER A 237 -30.11 -1.08 -21.63
CA SER A 237 -29.98 -2.53 -21.89
C SER A 237 -31.04 -3.34 -21.14
N GLY A 238 -32.14 -2.70 -20.66
CA GLY A 238 -33.19 -3.38 -19.91
C GLY A 238 -32.72 -3.92 -18.56
N GLY A 239 -31.73 -3.24 -17.94
CA GLY A 239 -31.17 -3.59 -16.65
C GLY A 239 -30.21 -4.80 -16.65
N ASP A 240 -29.88 -5.35 -17.81
CA ASP A 240 -29.00 -6.54 -17.89
C ASP A 240 -27.55 -6.18 -17.55
N LEU A 241 -26.98 -6.90 -16.56
CA LEU A 241 -25.59 -6.71 -16.09
C LEU A 241 -24.63 -7.75 -16.68
N GLY A 242 -25.12 -8.67 -17.52
CA GLY A 242 -24.30 -9.80 -17.97
C GLY A 242 -24.01 -10.79 -16.83
N PHE A 243 -23.10 -11.73 -17.11
CA PHE A 243 -22.59 -12.64 -16.07
C PHE A 243 -21.51 -12.00 -15.25
N PHE A 244 -21.59 -12.12 -13.93
CA PHE A 244 -20.60 -11.61 -12.99
C PHE A 244 -20.45 -12.55 -11.79
N ARG A 245 -19.31 -12.47 -11.12
CA ARG A 245 -18.99 -13.21 -9.89
C ARG A 245 -19.41 -12.41 -8.66
N LYS A 246 -19.58 -13.10 -7.53
CA LYS A 246 -19.95 -12.47 -6.27
C LYS A 246 -18.97 -11.35 -5.83
N SER A 247 -17.68 -11.51 -6.18
CA SER A 247 -16.62 -10.53 -5.90
C SER A 247 -16.66 -9.26 -6.75
N ASP A 248 -17.37 -9.28 -7.88
CA ASP A 248 -17.34 -8.18 -8.84
C ASP A 248 -18.30 -7.04 -8.46
N MET A 249 -19.16 -7.29 -7.47
CA MET A 249 -20.18 -6.36 -7.01
C MET A 249 -20.08 -6.13 -5.50
N VAL A 250 -20.56 -4.97 -5.04
CA VAL A 250 -20.64 -4.66 -3.61
C VAL A 250 -21.49 -5.70 -2.87
N LYS A 251 -21.09 -6.04 -1.64
CA LYS A 251 -21.70 -7.11 -0.84
C LYS A 251 -23.21 -6.95 -0.65
N GLU A 252 -23.67 -5.72 -0.49
CA GLU A 252 -25.07 -5.37 -0.30
C GLU A 252 -25.93 -5.76 -1.51
N PHE A 253 -25.35 -5.72 -2.72
CA PHE A 253 -26.01 -6.16 -3.95
C PHE A 253 -25.78 -7.64 -4.24
N SER A 254 -24.53 -8.11 -4.15
CA SER A 254 -24.18 -9.47 -4.54
C SER A 254 -24.80 -10.54 -3.63
N SER A 255 -24.82 -10.34 -2.31
CA SER A 255 -25.36 -11.34 -1.37
C SER A 255 -26.82 -11.67 -1.64
N PRO A 256 -27.75 -10.71 -1.76
CA PRO A 256 -29.14 -11.02 -2.11
C PRO A 256 -29.28 -11.54 -3.55
N ALA A 257 -28.49 -11.05 -4.51
CA ALA A 257 -28.56 -11.51 -5.91
C ALA A 257 -28.21 -13.00 -6.06
N PHE A 258 -27.14 -13.46 -5.39
CA PHE A 258 -26.70 -14.85 -5.42
C PHE A 258 -27.65 -15.81 -4.65
N ALA A 259 -28.44 -15.29 -3.71
CA ALA A 259 -29.43 -16.07 -2.99
C ALA A 259 -30.71 -16.38 -3.79
N LEU A 260 -30.96 -15.63 -4.90
CA LEU A 260 -32.15 -15.81 -5.72
C LEU A 260 -32.13 -17.13 -6.48
N LYS A 261 -33.32 -17.65 -6.74
CA LYS A 261 -33.58 -18.72 -7.69
C LYS A 261 -33.79 -18.14 -9.11
N LYS A 262 -33.59 -18.94 -10.13
CA LYS A 262 -33.83 -18.51 -11.52
C LYS A 262 -35.26 -17.95 -11.67
N GLU A 263 -35.37 -16.79 -12.34
CA GLU A 263 -36.59 -16.00 -12.55
C GLU A 263 -37.14 -15.32 -11.27
N GLU A 264 -36.50 -15.49 -10.13
CA GLU A 264 -36.95 -14.87 -8.88
C GLU A 264 -36.57 -13.38 -8.84
N VAL A 265 -37.51 -12.59 -8.27
CA VAL A 265 -37.28 -11.13 -8.02
C VAL A 265 -37.01 -10.91 -6.53
N SER A 266 -35.91 -10.22 -6.26
CA SER A 266 -35.47 -9.90 -4.88
C SER A 266 -36.50 -9.08 -4.11
N PRO A 267 -36.41 -9.04 -2.78
CA PRO A 267 -36.89 -7.88 -2.01
C PRO A 267 -36.18 -6.59 -2.47
N LEU A 268 -36.64 -5.43 -1.99
CA LEU A 268 -35.92 -4.19 -2.21
C LEU A 268 -34.57 -4.25 -1.50
N VAL A 269 -33.48 -4.04 -2.23
CA VAL A 269 -32.09 -4.11 -1.78
C VAL A 269 -31.52 -2.71 -1.68
N LEU A 270 -30.97 -2.33 -0.54
CA LEU A 270 -30.28 -1.07 -0.36
C LEU A 270 -28.75 -1.27 -0.51
N SER A 271 -28.13 -0.45 -1.33
CA SER A 271 -26.69 -0.38 -1.51
C SER A 271 -26.18 1.06 -1.31
N PRO A 272 -24.85 1.32 -1.33
CA PRO A 272 -24.30 2.67 -1.32
C PRO A 272 -24.76 3.55 -2.49
N PHE A 273 -25.33 2.97 -3.55
CA PHE A 273 -25.82 3.69 -4.74
C PHE A 273 -27.31 4.03 -4.66
N GLY A 274 -28.09 3.28 -3.89
CA GLY A 274 -29.52 3.45 -3.80
C GLY A 274 -30.28 2.13 -3.65
N PHE A 275 -31.58 2.14 -4.01
CA PHE A 275 -32.43 0.97 -3.93
C PHE A 275 -32.38 0.19 -5.25
N HIS A 276 -32.26 -1.13 -5.14
CA HIS A 276 -32.24 -2.06 -6.26
C HIS A 276 -33.39 -3.05 -6.18
N ILE A 277 -33.98 -3.36 -7.33
CA ILE A 277 -34.81 -4.54 -7.54
C ILE A 277 -34.01 -5.44 -8.50
N ILE A 278 -33.80 -6.70 -8.14
CA ILE A 278 -32.92 -7.63 -8.86
C ILE A 278 -33.76 -8.81 -9.32
N LYS A 279 -33.63 -9.21 -10.60
CA LYS A 279 -34.20 -10.44 -11.13
C LYS A 279 -33.09 -11.35 -11.64
N LEU A 280 -33.02 -12.57 -11.13
CA LEU A 280 -32.05 -13.55 -11.60
C LEU A 280 -32.53 -14.15 -12.91
N LEU A 281 -31.68 -14.05 -13.95
CA LEU A 281 -31.94 -14.63 -15.26
C LEU A 281 -31.33 -16.03 -15.39
N ASP A 282 -30.06 -16.16 -14.98
CA ASP A 282 -29.36 -17.43 -15.13
C ASP A 282 -28.21 -17.56 -14.14
N LYS A 283 -27.80 -18.79 -13.89
CA LYS A 283 -26.61 -19.15 -13.11
C LYS A 283 -25.76 -20.11 -13.91
N ARG A 284 -24.46 -19.90 -13.93
CA ARG A 284 -23.50 -20.84 -14.51
C ARG A 284 -22.29 -21.00 -13.60
N GLY A 285 -21.55 -22.07 -13.74
CA GLY A 285 -20.51 -22.45 -12.81
C GLY A 285 -21.13 -22.97 -11.51
N GLY A 286 -20.52 -22.78 -10.38
CA GLY A 286 -21.08 -23.15 -9.09
C GLY A 286 -20.82 -24.59 -8.66
N THR A 287 -19.84 -25.24 -9.28
CA THR A 287 -19.22 -26.39 -8.64
C THR A 287 -18.48 -25.87 -7.42
N SER A 288 -19.01 -26.16 -6.23
CA SER A 288 -18.28 -25.89 -4.99
C SER A 288 -16.89 -26.50 -5.14
N ILE A 289 -15.86 -25.66 -5.04
CA ILE A 289 -14.49 -26.16 -5.01
C ILE A 289 -14.45 -27.20 -3.91
N SER A 290 -14.00 -28.42 -4.20
CA SER A 290 -13.88 -29.43 -3.18
C SER A 290 -12.88 -29.01 -2.11
N PHE A 291 -13.00 -29.55 -0.91
CA PHE A 291 -11.99 -29.32 0.13
C PHE A 291 -10.58 -29.64 -0.38
N ASP A 292 -10.42 -30.71 -1.15
CA ASP A 292 -9.12 -31.13 -1.68
C ASP A 292 -8.56 -30.11 -2.68
N ASP A 293 -9.40 -29.50 -3.52
CA ASP A 293 -8.97 -28.46 -4.47
C ASP A 293 -8.62 -27.13 -3.76
N ALA A 294 -9.31 -26.81 -2.65
CA ALA A 294 -9.08 -25.59 -1.87
C ALA A 294 -7.90 -25.72 -0.91
N LYS A 295 -7.57 -26.94 -0.49
CA LYS A 295 -6.65 -27.26 0.63
C LYS A 295 -5.32 -26.52 0.55
N GLU A 296 -4.62 -26.61 -0.56
CA GLU A 296 -3.31 -25.97 -0.69
C GLU A 296 -3.40 -24.43 -0.71
N ARG A 297 -4.44 -23.86 -1.30
CA ARG A 297 -4.69 -22.41 -1.23
C ARG A 297 -4.95 -21.95 0.19
N ILE A 298 -5.74 -22.71 0.95
CA ILE A 298 -6.04 -22.40 2.35
C ILE A 298 -4.77 -22.52 3.18
N ARG A 299 -4.00 -23.59 3.00
CA ARG A 299 -2.71 -23.78 3.70
C ARG A 299 -1.77 -22.62 3.46
N ALA A 300 -1.60 -22.20 2.22
CA ALA A 300 -0.77 -21.06 1.86
C ALA A 300 -1.27 -19.75 2.50
N LYS A 301 -2.60 -19.54 2.50
CA LYS A 301 -3.20 -18.36 3.15
C LYS A 301 -2.95 -18.38 4.66
N LEU A 302 -3.28 -19.46 5.35
CA LEU A 302 -3.07 -19.57 6.80
C LEU A 302 -1.60 -19.41 7.17
N TYR A 303 -0.69 -20.00 6.37
CA TYR A 303 0.74 -19.82 6.55
C TYR A 303 1.16 -18.35 6.42
N ASN A 304 0.66 -17.62 5.42
CA ASN A 304 0.96 -16.20 5.25
C ASN A 304 0.39 -15.36 6.40
N ASP A 305 -0.85 -15.65 6.84
CA ASP A 305 -1.48 -14.96 7.96
C ASP A 305 -0.69 -15.17 9.26
N GLU A 306 -0.21 -16.40 9.53
CA GLU A 306 0.67 -16.70 10.67
C GLU A 306 2.04 -16.03 10.55
N MET A 307 2.58 -15.97 9.34
CA MET A 307 3.84 -15.29 9.05
C MET A 307 3.75 -13.79 9.33
N GLU A 308 2.70 -13.13 8.84
CA GLU A 308 2.45 -11.70 9.10
C GLU A 308 2.27 -11.43 10.60
N ARG A 309 1.48 -12.27 11.28
CA ARG A 309 1.29 -12.17 12.73
C ARG A 309 2.59 -12.36 13.49
N GLY A 310 3.37 -13.37 13.11
CA GLY A 310 4.67 -13.65 13.73
C GLY A 310 5.65 -12.48 13.54
N ILE A 311 5.69 -11.87 12.36
CA ILE A 311 6.53 -10.68 12.09
C ILE A 311 6.05 -9.50 12.94
N SER A 312 4.75 -9.21 12.96
CA SER A 312 4.19 -8.10 13.75
C SER A 312 4.52 -8.24 15.24
N ASN A 313 4.30 -9.43 15.81
CA ASN A 313 4.62 -9.70 17.21
C ASN A 313 6.13 -9.54 17.48
N LEU A 314 6.97 -10.07 16.60
CA LEU A 314 8.41 -9.91 16.72
C LEU A 314 8.83 -8.44 16.70
N ILE A 315 8.27 -7.63 15.80
CA ILE A 315 8.58 -6.20 15.71
C ILE A 315 8.17 -5.47 17.00
N GLU A 316 7.00 -5.76 17.55
CA GLU A 316 6.56 -5.16 18.83
C GLU A 316 7.50 -5.54 19.98
N ASP A 317 7.87 -6.83 20.12
CA ASP A 317 8.84 -7.28 21.12
C ASP A 317 10.20 -6.58 20.95
N LEU A 318 10.63 -6.36 19.69
CA LEU A 318 11.89 -5.67 19.39
C LEU A 318 11.84 -4.18 19.72
N LYS A 319 10.71 -3.52 19.46
CA LYS A 319 10.52 -2.09 19.81
C LYS A 319 10.64 -1.86 21.31
N GLU A 320 10.00 -2.71 22.11
CA GLU A 320 10.07 -2.63 23.57
C GLU A 320 11.51 -2.92 24.09
N ARG A 321 12.14 -3.97 23.56
CA ARG A 321 13.46 -4.40 24.01
C ARG A 321 14.59 -3.43 23.65
N ASP A 322 14.51 -2.77 22.52
CA ASP A 322 15.59 -1.95 21.96
C ASP A 322 15.44 -0.46 22.28
N ASP A 323 14.53 -0.10 23.19
CA ASP A 323 14.25 1.28 23.59
C ASP A 323 14.10 2.20 22.38
N LEU A 324 13.19 1.81 21.47
CA LEU A 324 12.93 2.56 20.26
C LEU A 324 12.39 3.95 20.57
N GLN A 325 13.07 4.98 20.06
CA GLN A 325 12.62 6.37 20.13
C GLN A 325 12.33 6.86 18.71
N ILE A 326 11.18 7.49 18.51
CA ILE A 326 10.79 8.13 17.25
C ILE A 326 10.59 9.62 17.55
N LEU A 327 11.25 10.48 16.77
CA LEU A 327 11.34 11.92 16.95
C LEU A 327 10.69 12.68 15.76
N LEU A 328 9.61 12.14 15.18
CA LEU A 328 8.88 12.73 14.06
C LEU A 328 8.17 14.04 14.42
#